data_cb790af54c9bc1826a455ca39569dce9
#
_entry.id   cb790af54c9bc1826a455ca39569dce9
#
_cell.length_a   1.000
_cell.length_b   1.000
_cell.length_c   1.000
_cell.angle_alpha   90.00
_cell.angle_beta   90.00
_cell.angle_gamma   90.00
#
_symmetry.space_group_name_H-M   'P 1'
#
loop_
_entity.id
_entity.type
_entity.pdbx_description
1 polymer ?
#
loop_
_entity_poly.entity_id
_entity_poly.type
_entity_poly.pdbx_seq_one_letter_code
_entity_poly.pdbx_strand_id
1 'polypeptide(L)'
;MAIKKGPTKGSGGKHRNKLKGYGPTPKAEDRVYHKAYKAKKAAERRQMADPRLAARRRVDKFASADTSDLVYGRNSVLEALRVGVPSSTLYIMSRIEHDDRTREIVKIAGMNGLHMLEADRLEMDRIARSGNHQGVILKVDPFQYSSLNELADRAEKKAKAMEAANSAAARIAARPLFIALDGVTDPQNLGAVIRSAAAFGANGVILPDRRSASVNAAAWKVSAGAAAHMPVARVVN
;
A
#
# COMPACT_ATOMS: atom_id res chain seq x y z
N MET A 1 51.88 -57.38 41.31
CA MET A 1 52.00 -56.20 40.45
C MET A 1 50.74 -56.09 39.57
N ALA A 2 49.86 -55.12 39.79
CA ALA A 2 48.64 -54.94 39.05
C ALA A 2 48.91 -53.97 37.88
N ILE A 3 48.68 -54.45 36.65
CA ILE A 3 48.84 -53.66 35.40
C ILE A 3 47.69 -52.65 35.31
N LYS A 4 47.97 -51.36 35.49
CA LYS A 4 47.01 -50.30 35.19
C LYS A 4 46.71 -50.28 33.69
N LYS A 5 45.49 -50.69 33.29
CA LYS A 5 44.97 -50.45 31.95
C LYS A 5 44.83 -48.93 31.72
N GLY A 6 45.61 -48.40 30.78
CA GLY A 6 45.49 -47.03 30.37
C GLY A 6 44.12 -46.74 29.74
N PRO A 7 43.69 -45.49 29.70
CA PRO A 7 42.38 -45.10 29.15
C PRO A 7 42.32 -45.49 27.64
N THR A 8 41.37 -46.31 27.31
CA THR A 8 41.04 -46.65 25.92
C THR A 8 40.62 -45.35 25.21
N LYS A 9 41.49 -44.81 24.37
CA LYS A 9 41.14 -43.71 23.45
C LYS A 9 40.12 -44.21 22.43
N GLY A 10 38.88 -44.21 22.80
CA GLY A 10 37.79 -44.33 21.83
C GLY A 10 37.83 -43.15 20.88
N SER A 11 37.92 -43.41 19.58
CA SER A 11 38.02 -42.41 18.50
C SER A 11 36.83 -41.41 18.43
N GLY A 12 35.89 -41.46 19.38
CA GLY A 12 34.64 -40.71 19.31
C GLY A 12 34.50 -39.50 20.28
N GLY A 13 35.37 -39.33 21.29
CA GLY A 13 35.04 -38.40 22.38
C GLY A 13 35.36 -36.93 22.12
N LYS A 14 36.49 -36.62 21.51
CA LYS A 14 36.96 -35.21 21.37
C LYS A 14 36.57 -34.52 20.05
N HIS A 15 36.09 -35.23 19.04
CA HIS A 15 35.75 -34.67 17.74
C HIS A 15 34.24 -34.55 17.47
N ARG A 16 33.36 -35.04 18.36
CA ARG A 16 31.88 -34.91 18.21
C ARG A 16 31.40 -33.45 18.10
N ASN A 17 32.07 -32.51 18.79
CA ASN A 17 31.71 -31.09 18.68
C ASN A 17 32.22 -30.41 17.40
N LYS A 18 33.24 -30.96 16.74
CA LYS A 18 33.72 -30.48 15.43
C LYS A 18 32.82 -30.86 14.25
N LEU A 19 32.00 -31.92 14.41
CA LEU A 19 31.03 -32.38 13.40
C LEU A 19 29.70 -31.64 13.46
N LYS A 20 29.50 -30.74 14.43
CA LYS A 20 28.33 -29.85 14.48
C LYS A 20 28.47 -28.77 13.39
N GLY A 21 28.06 -29.12 12.18
CA GLY A 21 27.89 -28.14 11.11
C GLY A 21 28.94 -28.15 10.00
N TYR A 22 30.03 -28.93 10.14
CA TYR A 22 31.10 -29.04 9.14
C TYR A 22 31.35 -30.53 8.84
N GLY A 23 30.66 -31.10 7.90
CA GLY A 23 30.88 -32.46 7.45
C GLY A 23 29.99 -32.79 6.25
N PRO A 24 30.34 -33.82 5.45
CA PRO A 24 29.57 -34.23 4.27
C PRO A 24 28.16 -34.77 4.61
N THR A 25 27.89 -35.04 5.89
CA THR A 25 26.59 -35.55 6.33
C THR A 25 25.68 -34.40 6.76
N PRO A 26 24.50 -34.20 6.12
CA PRO A 26 23.52 -33.20 6.52
C PRO A 26 23.11 -33.31 7.99
N LYS A 27 22.74 -32.21 8.61
CA LYS A 27 22.24 -32.19 10.00
C LYS A 27 21.05 -33.14 10.16
N ALA A 28 20.86 -33.70 11.35
CA ALA A 28 19.75 -34.62 11.64
C ALA A 28 18.38 -34.06 11.27
N GLU A 29 18.22 -32.76 11.43
CA GLU A 29 17.01 -31.97 11.09
C GLU A 29 16.78 -31.77 9.57
N ASP A 30 17.80 -32.02 8.74
CA ASP A 30 17.73 -31.89 7.27
C ASP A 30 17.61 -33.24 6.56
N ARG A 31 17.68 -34.36 7.30
CA ARG A 31 17.53 -35.71 6.75
C ARG A 31 16.07 -36.14 6.75
N VAL A 32 15.49 -36.34 5.56
CA VAL A 32 14.05 -36.61 5.34
C VAL A 32 13.51 -37.78 6.17
N TYR A 33 14.31 -38.80 6.41
CA TYR A 33 13.89 -40.00 7.17
C TYR A 33 14.20 -39.93 8.67
N HIS A 34 14.88 -38.86 9.13
CA HIS A 34 15.26 -38.78 10.52
C HIS A 34 14.12 -38.26 11.39
N LYS A 35 13.99 -38.75 12.63
CA LYS A 35 12.94 -38.34 13.57
C LYS A 35 12.92 -36.82 13.80
N ALA A 36 14.10 -36.17 13.84
CA ALA A 36 14.24 -34.74 14.00
C ALA A 36 13.64 -33.93 12.82
N TYR A 37 13.79 -34.42 11.58
CA TYR A 37 13.17 -33.82 10.38
C TYR A 37 11.64 -33.90 10.45
N LYS A 38 11.12 -35.08 10.82
CA LYS A 38 9.68 -35.27 10.96
C LYS A 38 9.08 -34.36 12.05
N ALA A 39 9.79 -34.21 13.19
CA ALA A 39 9.40 -33.34 14.27
C ALA A 39 9.44 -31.85 13.85
N LYS A 40 10.48 -31.41 13.14
CA LYS A 40 10.60 -30.07 12.58
C LYS A 40 9.47 -29.76 11.60
N LYS A 41 9.20 -30.67 10.65
CA LYS A 41 8.08 -30.52 9.70
C LYS A 41 6.71 -30.52 10.38
N ALA A 42 6.52 -31.33 11.42
CA ALA A 42 5.28 -31.31 12.18
C ALA A 42 5.09 -29.99 12.97
N ALA A 43 6.17 -29.45 13.53
CA ALA A 43 6.17 -28.15 14.20
C ALA A 43 5.89 -27.00 13.20
N GLU A 44 6.51 -27.02 12.00
CA GLU A 44 6.25 -26.06 10.92
C GLU A 44 4.78 -26.12 10.46
N ARG A 45 4.22 -27.33 10.30
CA ARG A 45 2.79 -27.50 9.95
C ARG A 45 1.86 -26.96 11.03
N ARG A 46 2.18 -27.19 12.31
CA ARG A 46 1.41 -26.64 13.44
C ARG A 46 1.49 -25.11 13.48
N GLN A 47 2.67 -24.53 13.23
CA GLN A 47 2.85 -23.10 13.12
C GLN A 47 2.13 -22.50 11.88
N MET A 48 2.06 -23.24 10.76
CA MET A 48 1.30 -22.83 9.58
C MET A 48 -0.23 -22.91 9.80
N ALA A 49 -0.68 -23.84 10.62
CA ALA A 49 -2.10 -24.04 10.94
C ALA A 49 -2.60 -23.13 12.08
N ASP A 50 -1.72 -22.41 12.77
CA ASP A 50 -2.13 -21.47 13.81
C ASP A 50 -2.79 -20.23 13.16
N PRO A 51 -4.10 -20.00 13.39
CA PRO A 51 -4.83 -18.86 12.82
C PRO A 51 -4.19 -17.52 13.20
N ARG A 52 -3.56 -17.44 14.41
CA ARG A 52 -2.88 -16.22 14.89
C ARG A 52 -1.62 -15.91 14.09
N LEU A 53 -0.87 -16.95 13.69
CA LEU A 53 0.32 -16.80 12.84
C LEU A 53 -0.04 -16.57 11.37
N ALA A 54 -1.15 -17.11 10.89
CA ALA A 54 -1.66 -16.81 9.56
C ALA A 54 -2.14 -15.36 9.45
N ALA A 55 -2.82 -14.85 10.47
CA ALA A 55 -3.18 -13.43 10.60
C ALA A 55 -1.92 -12.55 10.65
N ARG A 56 -0.93 -12.92 11.46
CA ARG A 56 0.36 -12.21 11.57
C ARG A 56 1.10 -12.12 10.24
N ARG A 57 1.17 -13.21 9.46
CA ARG A 57 1.78 -13.22 8.12
C ARG A 57 1.01 -12.37 7.09
N ARG A 58 -0.32 -12.28 7.20
CA ARG A 58 -1.13 -11.37 6.39
C ARG A 58 -0.77 -9.91 6.70
N VAL A 59 -0.66 -9.57 7.97
CA VAL A 59 -0.31 -8.21 8.44
C VAL A 59 1.13 -7.85 8.08
N ASP A 60 2.10 -8.76 8.22
CA ASP A 60 3.51 -8.51 7.84
C ASP A 60 3.67 -8.26 6.34
N LYS A 61 2.83 -8.86 5.50
CA LYS A 61 2.76 -8.56 4.06
C LYS A 61 2.25 -7.14 3.78
N PHE A 62 1.43 -6.58 4.67
CA PHE A 62 0.91 -5.21 4.59
C PHE A 62 1.79 -4.20 5.35
N ALA A 63 2.60 -4.64 6.32
CA ALA A 63 3.52 -3.78 7.05
C ALA A 63 4.68 -3.24 6.19
N SER A 64 4.95 -3.83 5.03
CA SER A 64 5.86 -3.31 4.01
C SER A 64 5.18 -2.31 3.05
N ALA A 65 3.86 -2.15 3.10
CA ALA A 65 3.15 -1.16 2.30
C ALA A 65 3.53 0.26 2.77
N ASP A 66 3.78 1.11 1.82
CA ASP A 66 4.05 2.53 2.07
C ASP A 66 2.84 3.13 2.81
N THR A 67 3.06 3.72 3.99
CA THR A 67 1.97 4.32 4.78
C THR A 67 1.33 5.52 4.10
N SER A 68 1.93 6.02 3.02
CA SER A 68 1.34 7.06 2.16
C SER A 68 0.00 6.64 1.52
N ASP A 69 -0.21 5.32 1.38
CA ASP A 69 -1.40 4.74 0.75
C ASP A 69 -2.50 4.37 1.75
N LEU A 70 -2.38 4.80 3.01
CA LEU A 70 -3.34 4.52 4.06
C LEU A 70 -4.02 5.80 4.55
N VAL A 71 -5.34 5.75 4.64
CA VAL A 71 -6.17 6.77 5.31
C VAL A 71 -6.74 6.17 6.58
N TYR A 72 -6.61 6.83 7.71
CA TYR A 72 -7.11 6.34 8.99
C TYR A 72 -7.94 7.39 9.74
N GLY A 73 -8.86 6.89 10.57
CA GLY A 73 -9.82 7.68 11.31
C GLY A 73 -11.16 7.83 10.60
N ARG A 74 -12.25 7.77 11.38
CA ARG A 74 -13.63 7.72 10.87
C ARG A 74 -13.96 8.85 9.91
N ASN A 75 -13.59 10.10 10.26
CA ASN A 75 -13.88 11.27 9.42
C ASN A 75 -13.10 11.25 8.10
N SER A 76 -11.79 10.94 8.18
CA SER A 76 -10.93 10.96 6.99
C SER A 76 -11.30 9.84 6.01
N VAL A 77 -11.61 8.65 6.53
CA VAL A 77 -12.07 7.51 5.71
C VAL A 77 -13.41 7.80 5.06
N LEU A 78 -14.39 8.33 5.82
CA LEU A 78 -15.68 8.70 5.28
C LEU A 78 -15.57 9.74 4.18
N GLU A 79 -14.76 10.78 4.40
CA GLU A 79 -14.52 11.82 3.40
C GLU A 79 -13.85 11.28 2.15
N ALA A 80 -12.82 10.43 2.30
CA ALA A 80 -12.15 9.79 1.17
C ALA A 80 -13.13 8.95 0.31
N LEU A 81 -14.00 8.19 0.97
CA LEU A 81 -15.01 7.38 0.29
C LEU A 81 -16.08 8.24 -0.42
N ARG A 82 -16.53 9.32 0.22
CA ARG A 82 -17.50 10.26 -0.39
C ARG A 82 -16.94 10.98 -1.62
N VAL A 83 -15.66 11.32 -1.59
CA VAL A 83 -14.96 11.97 -2.72
C VAL A 83 -14.61 10.95 -3.82
N GLY A 84 -14.79 9.65 -3.56
CA GLY A 84 -14.51 8.60 -4.55
C GLY A 84 -13.03 8.32 -4.74
N VAL A 85 -12.22 8.42 -3.67
CA VAL A 85 -10.79 8.03 -3.73
C VAL A 85 -10.68 6.55 -4.11
N PRO A 86 -9.97 6.19 -5.19
CA PRO A 86 -9.75 4.80 -5.55
C PRO A 86 -9.12 4.02 -4.39
N SER A 87 -9.74 2.93 -4.00
CA SER A 87 -9.35 2.16 -2.82
C SER A 87 -9.68 0.70 -3.00
N SER A 88 -8.88 -0.17 -2.40
CA SER A 88 -8.99 -1.62 -2.54
C SER A 88 -9.51 -2.32 -1.30
N THR A 89 -9.17 -1.82 -0.10
CA THR A 89 -9.45 -2.54 1.13
C THR A 89 -9.85 -1.61 2.26
N LEU A 90 -10.91 -1.95 2.97
CA LEU A 90 -11.31 -1.31 4.21
C LEU A 90 -11.05 -2.25 5.39
N TYR A 91 -10.21 -1.84 6.33
CA TYR A 91 -10.00 -2.55 7.59
C TYR A 91 -10.92 -1.97 8.65
N ILE A 92 -11.64 -2.83 9.35
CA ILE A 92 -12.59 -2.47 10.39
C ILE A 92 -12.25 -3.25 11.66
N MET A 93 -12.21 -2.57 12.79
CA MET A 93 -11.96 -3.22 14.07
C MET A 93 -13.16 -4.06 14.49
N SER A 94 -12.95 -5.32 14.89
CA SER A 94 -14.00 -6.32 15.23
C SER A 94 -14.98 -5.85 16.32
N ARG A 95 -14.62 -4.88 17.15
CA ARG A 95 -15.46 -4.29 18.20
C ARG A 95 -15.51 -2.78 18.06
N ILE A 96 -15.87 -2.30 16.86
CA ILE A 96 -16.05 -0.87 16.64
C ILE A 96 -17.42 -0.41 17.14
N GLU A 97 -17.49 0.80 17.68
CA GLU A 97 -18.77 1.46 17.95
C GLU A 97 -19.50 1.75 16.62
N HIS A 98 -20.73 1.29 16.53
CA HIS A 98 -21.59 1.50 15.37
C HIS A 98 -22.27 2.89 15.44
N ASP A 99 -21.48 3.94 15.25
CA ASP A 99 -22.01 5.28 15.04
C ASP A 99 -22.51 5.46 13.59
N ASP A 100 -23.16 6.58 13.31
CA ASP A 100 -23.71 6.86 11.97
C ASP A 100 -22.63 6.92 10.90
N ARG A 101 -21.43 7.41 11.24
CA ARG A 101 -20.28 7.47 10.33
C ARG A 101 -19.79 6.09 9.96
N THR A 102 -19.66 5.20 10.94
CA THR A 102 -19.23 3.82 10.68
C THR A 102 -20.23 3.08 9.80
N ARG A 103 -21.54 3.26 10.03
CA ARG A 103 -22.59 2.69 9.18
C ARG A 103 -22.49 3.20 7.75
N GLU A 104 -22.26 4.50 7.58
CA GLU A 104 -22.11 5.11 6.25
C GLU A 104 -20.84 4.63 5.55
N ILE A 105 -19.70 4.52 6.24
CA ILE A 105 -18.45 3.96 5.72
C ILE A 105 -18.67 2.55 5.17
N VAL A 106 -19.31 1.67 5.96
CA VAL A 106 -19.59 0.28 5.56
C VAL A 106 -20.53 0.25 4.35
N LYS A 107 -21.56 1.10 4.34
CA LYS A 107 -22.49 1.20 3.22
C LYS A 107 -21.80 1.60 1.92
N ILE A 108 -20.99 2.68 1.95
CA ILE A 108 -20.28 3.16 0.75
C ILE A 108 -19.24 2.12 0.30
N ALA A 109 -18.50 1.51 1.24
CA ALA A 109 -17.54 0.46 0.94
C ALA A 109 -18.19 -0.75 0.26
N GLY A 110 -19.36 -1.18 0.76
CA GLY A 110 -20.13 -2.25 0.13
C GLY A 110 -20.64 -1.89 -1.27
N MET A 111 -21.14 -0.66 -1.46
CA MET A 111 -21.59 -0.18 -2.78
C MET A 111 -20.44 -0.12 -3.80
N ASN A 112 -19.24 0.21 -3.35
CA ASN A 112 -18.04 0.28 -4.18
C ASN A 112 -17.33 -1.07 -4.37
N GLY A 113 -17.83 -2.16 -3.76
CA GLY A 113 -17.23 -3.48 -3.85
C GLY A 113 -15.87 -3.62 -3.18
N LEU A 114 -15.58 -2.82 -2.15
CA LEU A 114 -14.31 -2.87 -1.45
C LEU A 114 -14.20 -4.16 -0.62
N HIS A 115 -12.98 -4.71 -0.56
CA HIS A 115 -12.70 -5.81 0.36
C HIS A 115 -12.74 -5.29 1.80
N MET A 116 -13.69 -5.80 2.59
CA MET A 116 -13.80 -5.47 4.00
C MET A 116 -13.14 -6.56 4.85
N LEU A 117 -12.16 -6.18 5.66
CA LEU A 117 -11.42 -7.08 6.53
C LEU A 117 -11.58 -6.66 7.99
N GLU A 118 -12.04 -7.60 8.82
CA GLU A 118 -12.02 -7.41 10.25
C GLU A 118 -10.62 -7.64 10.80
N ALA A 119 -10.19 -6.75 11.69
CA ALA A 119 -8.90 -6.84 12.37
C ALA A 119 -9.06 -6.55 13.87
N ASP A 120 -8.21 -7.14 14.69
CA ASP A 120 -8.14 -6.80 16.11
C ASP A 120 -7.39 -5.46 16.32
N ARG A 121 -7.45 -4.92 17.54
CA ARG A 121 -6.81 -3.63 17.85
C ARG A 121 -5.29 -3.66 17.61
N LEU A 122 -4.63 -4.77 17.95
CA LEU A 122 -3.19 -4.91 17.77
C LEU A 122 -2.79 -4.95 16.30
N GLU A 123 -3.61 -5.58 15.47
CA GLU A 123 -3.43 -5.60 14.02
C GLU A 123 -3.64 -4.21 13.42
N MET A 124 -4.70 -3.50 13.84
CA MET A 124 -4.95 -2.12 13.40
C MET A 124 -3.82 -1.18 13.78
N ASP A 125 -3.32 -1.25 15.02
CA ASP A 125 -2.17 -0.44 15.49
C ASP A 125 -0.90 -0.71 14.67
N ARG A 126 -0.67 -1.97 14.27
CA ARG A 126 0.46 -2.34 13.41
C ARG A 126 0.31 -1.79 11.99
N ILE A 127 -0.88 -1.87 11.40
CA ILE A 127 -1.16 -1.33 10.06
C ILE A 127 -1.00 0.19 10.07
N ALA A 128 -1.57 0.87 11.07
CA ALA A 128 -1.52 2.32 11.20
C ALA A 128 -0.15 2.84 11.66
N ARG A 129 0.74 1.97 12.16
CA ARG A 129 2.05 2.27 12.76
C ARG A 129 2.02 3.24 13.94
N SER A 130 1.47 4.41 13.79
CA SER A 130 1.33 5.43 14.85
C SER A 130 0.10 6.31 14.62
N GLY A 131 -0.68 6.01 13.59
CA GLY A 131 -1.85 6.78 13.24
C GLY A 131 -3.04 6.51 14.17
N ASN A 132 -3.79 7.54 14.52
CA ASN A 132 -5.05 7.40 15.26
C ASN A 132 -6.14 6.84 14.32
N HIS A 133 -6.23 5.50 14.23
CA HIS A 133 -7.12 4.83 13.29
C HIS A 133 -8.60 4.83 13.70
N GLN A 134 -8.94 5.07 14.97
CA GLN A 134 -10.33 5.11 15.48
C GLN A 134 -11.18 3.88 15.04
N GLY A 135 -10.54 2.73 14.81
CA GLY A 135 -11.18 1.49 14.41
C GLY A 135 -11.41 1.33 12.90
N VAL A 136 -10.99 2.27 12.05
CA VAL A 136 -11.12 2.16 10.59
C VAL A 136 -9.84 2.62 9.87
N ILE A 137 -9.43 1.86 8.86
CA ILE A 137 -8.32 2.18 7.96
C ILE A 137 -8.74 1.84 6.53
N LEU A 138 -8.55 2.76 5.60
CA LEU A 138 -8.80 2.57 4.18
C LEU A 138 -7.46 2.49 3.44
N LYS A 139 -7.27 1.43 2.67
CA LYS A 139 -6.14 1.31 1.76
C LYS A 139 -6.52 1.91 0.42
N VAL A 140 -5.82 2.98 0.07
CA VAL A 140 -5.99 3.73 -1.17
C VAL A 140 -5.11 3.11 -2.25
N ASP A 141 -5.59 3.04 -3.47
CA ASP A 141 -4.81 2.57 -4.60
C ASP A 141 -3.81 3.64 -5.06
N PRO A 142 -2.63 3.25 -5.56
CA PRO A 142 -1.67 4.20 -6.11
C PRO A 142 -2.29 5.03 -7.25
N PHE A 143 -2.03 6.34 -7.24
CA PHE A 143 -2.52 7.22 -8.30
C PHE A 143 -1.92 6.83 -9.66
N GLN A 144 -2.77 6.74 -10.67
CA GLN A 144 -2.34 6.44 -12.03
C GLN A 144 -1.92 7.72 -12.75
N TYR A 145 -0.62 7.88 -12.93
CA TYR A 145 -0.05 9.00 -13.67
C TYR A 145 -0.16 8.77 -15.17
N SER A 146 -0.51 9.82 -15.91
CA SER A 146 -0.48 9.82 -17.37
C SER A 146 0.93 10.11 -17.89
N SER A 147 1.22 9.70 -19.10
CA SER A 147 2.40 10.18 -19.83
C SER A 147 2.16 11.59 -20.40
N LEU A 148 3.24 12.33 -20.69
CA LEU A 148 3.13 13.64 -21.32
C LEU A 148 2.45 13.55 -22.70
N ASN A 149 2.74 12.49 -23.47
CA ASN A 149 2.13 12.27 -24.76
C ASN A 149 0.61 12.05 -24.66
N GLU A 150 0.17 11.27 -23.66
CA GLU A 150 -1.27 11.09 -23.41
C GLU A 150 -1.98 12.40 -23.04
N LEU A 151 -1.31 13.29 -22.30
CA LEU A 151 -1.82 14.63 -22.00
C LEU A 151 -1.99 15.44 -23.27
N ALA A 152 -0.99 15.46 -24.13
CA ALA A 152 -1.00 16.18 -25.40
C ALA A 152 -2.11 15.65 -26.33
N ASP A 153 -2.22 14.32 -26.50
CA ASP A 153 -3.23 13.67 -27.32
C ASP A 153 -4.66 13.98 -26.85
N ARG A 154 -4.89 13.97 -25.52
CA ARG A 154 -6.19 14.34 -24.94
C ARG A 154 -6.53 15.80 -25.20
N ALA A 155 -5.56 16.70 -25.07
CA ALA A 155 -5.75 18.12 -25.33
C ALA A 155 -6.05 18.40 -26.80
N GLU A 156 -5.35 17.74 -27.72
CA GLU A 156 -5.59 17.85 -29.15
C GLU A 156 -6.99 17.37 -29.56
N LYS A 157 -7.41 16.19 -29.03
CA LYS A 157 -8.76 15.67 -29.25
C LYS A 157 -9.83 16.63 -28.75
N LYS A 158 -9.63 17.21 -27.55
CA LYS A 158 -10.56 18.21 -26.98
C LYS A 158 -10.59 19.48 -27.84
N ALA A 159 -9.44 19.97 -28.31
CA ALA A 159 -9.35 21.14 -29.18
C ALA A 159 -10.11 20.93 -30.50
N LYS A 160 -9.88 19.80 -31.20
CA LYS A 160 -10.57 19.45 -32.41
C LYS A 160 -12.09 19.37 -32.23
N ALA A 161 -12.54 18.77 -31.11
CA ALA A 161 -13.97 18.67 -30.80
C ALA A 161 -14.61 20.04 -30.54
N MET A 162 -13.88 20.99 -29.93
CA MET A 162 -14.37 22.34 -29.66
C MET A 162 -14.33 23.25 -30.89
N GLU A 163 -13.34 23.10 -31.75
CA GLU A 163 -13.27 23.85 -33.02
C GLU A 163 -14.48 23.55 -33.91
N ALA A 164 -14.99 22.32 -33.89
CA ALA A 164 -16.22 21.94 -34.62
C ALA A 164 -17.47 22.71 -34.16
N ALA A 165 -17.48 23.27 -32.93
CA ALA A 165 -18.60 24.04 -32.41
C ALA A 165 -18.69 25.48 -32.92
N ASN A 166 -17.75 25.95 -33.74
CA ASN A 166 -17.74 27.19 -34.55
C ASN A 166 -18.10 28.50 -33.84
N SER A 167 -17.85 28.62 -32.49
CA SER A 167 -18.06 29.83 -31.70
C SER A 167 -16.73 30.43 -31.21
N ALA A 168 -16.72 31.78 -30.99
CA ALA A 168 -15.55 32.45 -30.44
C ALA A 168 -15.18 31.91 -29.05
N ALA A 169 -16.19 31.63 -28.21
CA ALA A 169 -15.97 31.02 -26.89
C ALA A 169 -15.38 29.60 -27.00
N ALA A 170 -15.82 28.79 -27.97
CA ALA A 170 -15.27 27.47 -28.22
C ALA A 170 -13.82 27.52 -28.69
N ARG A 171 -13.43 28.48 -29.51
CA ARG A 171 -12.03 28.70 -29.94
C ARG A 171 -11.10 29.07 -28.80
N ILE A 172 -11.56 29.84 -27.82
CA ILE A 172 -10.79 30.18 -26.60
C ILE A 172 -10.65 28.93 -25.73
N ALA A 173 -11.75 28.20 -25.53
CA ALA A 173 -11.76 26.98 -24.73
C ALA A 173 -11.01 25.79 -25.40
N ALA A 174 -10.80 25.85 -26.72
CA ALA A 174 -10.01 24.87 -27.47
C ALA A 174 -8.49 24.99 -27.23
N ARG A 175 -8.01 26.14 -26.72
CA ARG A 175 -6.59 26.32 -26.44
C ARG A 175 -6.17 25.43 -25.27
N PRO A 176 -5.14 24.56 -25.46
CA PRO A 176 -4.66 23.69 -24.38
C PRO A 176 -4.04 24.55 -23.28
N LEU A 177 -4.44 24.26 -22.05
CA LEU A 177 -3.87 24.85 -20.83
C LEU A 177 -3.25 23.74 -19.99
N PHE A 178 -1.94 23.79 -19.80
CA PHE A 178 -1.22 22.89 -18.90
C PHE A 178 -0.58 23.68 -17.76
N ILE A 179 -0.53 23.07 -16.59
CA ILE A 179 0.10 23.65 -15.40
C ILE A 179 1.30 22.80 -15.06
N ALA A 180 2.48 23.33 -15.28
CA ALA A 180 3.74 22.69 -14.89
C ALA A 180 4.17 23.23 -13.51
N LEU A 181 4.45 22.33 -12.59
CA LEU A 181 4.87 22.66 -11.23
C LEU A 181 6.35 22.30 -11.06
N ASP A 182 7.09 23.17 -10.42
CA ASP A 182 8.47 22.91 -10.00
C ASP A 182 8.59 23.14 -8.49
N GLY A 183 9.29 22.24 -7.80
CA GLY A 183 9.59 22.38 -6.37
C GLY A 183 8.39 22.23 -5.41
N VAL A 184 7.22 21.78 -5.86
CA VAL A 184 6.07 21.50 -4.98
C VAL A 184 6.25 20.16 -4.30
N THR A 185 6.57 20.19 -3.01
CA THR A 185 6.87 19.00 -2.19
C THR A 185 5.74 18.60 -1.23
N ASP A 186 4.82 19.52 -0.94
CA ASP A 186 3.67 19.24 -0.08
C ASP A 186 2.48 18.71 -0.88
N PRO A 187 1.96 17.49 -0.55
CA PRO A 187 0.80 16.92 -1.20
C PRO A 187 -0.47 17.76 -1.07
N GLN A 188 -0.65 18.51 0.01
CA GLN A 188 -1.83 19.38 0.19
C GLN A 188 -1.80 20.52 -0.82
N ASN A 189 -0.64 21.17 -1.01
CA ASN A 189 -0.47 22.22 -2.02
C ASN A 189 -0.71 21.66 -3.43
N LEU A 190 -0.20 20.45 -3.72
CA LEU A 190 -0.47 19.78 -4.99
C LEU A 190 -1.98 19.55 -5.19
N GLY A 191 -2.69 19.06 -4.18
CA GLY A 191 -4.14 18.87 -4.23
C GLY A 191 -4.89 20.18 -4.49
N ALA A 192 -4.48 21.29 -3.86
CA ALA A 192 -5.07 22.61 -4.09
C ALA A 192 -4.85 23.11 -5.52
N VAL A 193 -3.66 22.88 -6.09
CA VAL A 193 -3.37 23.21 -7.49
C VAL A 193 -4.20 22.36 -8.44
N ILE A 194 -4.31 21.06 -8.21
CA ILE A 194 -5.15 20.15 -9.04
C ILE A 194 -6.61 20.64 -9.04
N ARG A 195 -7.15 21.03 -7.87
CA ARG A 195 -8.50 21.59 -7.77
C ARG A 195 -8.66 22.86 -8.59
N SER A 196 -7.71 23.79 -8.46
CA SER A 196 -7.73 25.05 -9.20
C SER A 196 -7.57 24.83 -10.69
N ALA A 197 -6.65 23.94 -11.10
CA ALA A 197 -6.45 23.54 -12.49
C ALA A 197 -7.75 23.01 -13.13
N ALA A 198 -8.48 22.17 -12.41
CA ALA A 198 -9.77 21.65 -12.86
C ALA A 198 -10.82 22.77 -12.99
N ALA A 199 -10.89 23.67 -12.01
CA ALA A 199 -11.83 24.80 -12.05
C ALA A 199 -11.58 25.76 -13.23
N PHE A 200 -10.32 25.96 -13.61
CA PHE A 200 -9.93 26.74 -14.79
C PHE A 200 -9.96 25.97 -16.11
N GLY A 201 -10.38 24.71 -16.10
CA GLY A 201 -10.49 23.89 -17.31
C GLY A 201 -9.17 23.46 -17.92
N ALA A 202 -8.10 23.39 -17.12
CA ALA A 202 -6.80 22.91 -17.58
C ALA A 202 -6.89 21.50 -18.17
N ASN A 203 -5.98 21.17 -19.09
CA ASN A 203 -5.92 19.89 -19.76
C ASN A 203 -5.05 18.88 -19.02
N GLY A 204 -4.24 19.33 -18.07
CA GLY A 204 -3.41 18.49 -17.22
C GLY A 204 -2.45 19.27 -16.34
N VAL A 205 -1.94 18.56 -15.32
CA VAL A 205 -0.88 19.02 -14.44
C VAL A 205 0.37 18.20 -14.70
N ILE A 206 1.52 18.86 -14.74
CA ILE A 206 2.82 18.23 -15.04
C ILE A 206 3.72 18.41 -13.81
N LEU A 207 4.30 17.30 -13.34
CA LEU A 207 5.20 17.25 -12.19
C LEU A 207 6.55 16.68 -12.57
N PRO A 208 7.65 17.15 -11.95
CA PRO A 208 8.90 16.41 -11.99
C PRO A 208 8.73 15.03 -11.34
N ASP A 209 9.42 14.02 -11.88
CA ASP A 209 9.44 12.67 -11.28
C ASP A 209 10.15 12.66 -9.93
N ARG A 210 11.14 13.53 -9.76
CA ARG A 210 11.94 13.63 -8.54
C ARG A 210 11.69 14.95 -7.82
N ARG A 211 11.82 14.92 -6.48
CA ARG A 211 11.70 16.10 -5.61
C ARG A 211 10.36 16.83 -5.73
N SER A 212 9.31 16.08 -6.03
CA SER A 212 7.94 16.59 -6.08
C SER A 212 7.00 15.77 -5.22
N ALA A 213 5.88 16.36 -4.83
CA ALA A 213 4.80 15.68 -4.12
C ALA A 213 4.20 14.57 -4.98
N SER A 214 3.66 13.55 -4.32
CA SER A 214 2.83 12.53 -4.95
C SER A 214 1.35 12.83 -4.75
N VAL A 215 0.51 12.39 -5.69
CA VAL A 215 -0.95 12.41 -5.53
C VAL A 215 -1.34 11.26 -4.60
N ASN A 216 -1.20 11.49 -3.31
CA ASN A 216 -1.58 10.56 -2.24
C ASN A 216 -2.96 10.95 -1.64
N ALA A 217 -3.38 10.26 -0.58
CA ALA A 217 -4.64 10.50 0.10
C ALA A 217 -4.83 11.96 0.56
N ALA A 218 -3.74 12.66 0.97
CA ALA A 218 -3.81 14.07 1.37
C ALA A 218 -4.07 14.98 0.17
N ALA A 219 -3.42 14.75 -0.96
CA ALA A 219 -3.67 15.46 -2.21
C ALA A 219 -5.09 15.21 -2.74
N TRP A 220 -5.56 13.95 -2.69
CA TRP A 220 -6.94 13.60 -3.04
C TRP A 220 -7.95 14.39 -2.22
N LYS A 221 -7.79 14.41 -0.90
CA LYS A 221 -8.67 15.12 0.01
C LYS A 221 -8.77 16.60 -0.33
N VAL A 222 -7.64 17.30 -0.50
CA VAL A 222 -7.60 18.74 -0.78
C VAL A 222 -8.06 19.05 -2.21
N SER A 223 -7.91 18.12 -3.14
CA SER A 223 -8.40 18.27 -4.51
C SER A 223 -9.92 18.25 -4.62
N ALA A 224 -10.66 17.90 -3.56
CA ALA A 224 -12.12 17.83 -3.52
C ALA A 224 -12.72 17.04 -4.72
N GLY A 225 -12.11 15.88 -5.05
CA GLY A 225 -12.53 15.02 -6.16
C GLY A 225 -11.93 15.38 -7.52
N ALA A 226 -11.30 16.54 -7.68
CA ALA A 226 -10.72 16.94 -8.97
C ALA A 226 -9.63 15.96 -9.45
N ALA A 227 -8.91 15.32 -8.52
CA ALA A 227 -7.88 14.32 -8.87
C ALA A 227 -8.43 13.08 -9.62
N ALA A 228 -9.74 12.79 -9.52
CA ALA A 228 -10.37 11.72 -10.28
C ALA A 228 -10.43 11.99 -11.79
N HIS A 229 -10.44 13.26 -12.18
CA HIS A 229 -10.71 13.69 -13.55
C HIS A 229 -9.56 14.47 -14.17
N MET A 230 -8.72 15.10 -13.36
CA MET A 230 -7.57 15.88 -13.81
C MET A 230 -6.39 14.94 -14.08
N PRO A 231 -5.97 14.78 -15.34
CA PRO A 231 -4.79 13.97 -15.63
C PRO A 231 -3.52 14.67 -15.10
N VAL A 232 -2.68 13.88 -14.46
CA VAL A 232 -1.40 14.36 -13.92
C VAL A 232 -0.29 13.53 -14.55
N ALA A 233 0.68 14.18 -15.17
CA ALA A 233 1.87 13.54 -15.74
C ALA A 233 3.08 13.71 -14.86
N ARG A 234 3.97 12.71 -14.85
CA ARG A 234 5.32 12.81 -14.30
C ARG A 234 6.34 12.84 -15.42
N VAL A 235 7.30 13.74 -15.31
CA VAL A 235 8.36 13.91 -16.31
C VAL A 235 9.73 13.92 -15.64
N VAL A 236 10.73 13.38 -16.32
CA VAL A 236 12.09 13.33 -15.79
C VAL A 236 12.81 14.67 -16.00
N ASN A 237 12.58 15.32 -17.14
CA ASN A 237 13.10 16.64 -17.53
C ASN A 237 12.08 17.34 -18.43
#